data_c5d84ac98dc86a7d245f4d31322a347e
#
_entry.id   c5d84ac98dc86a7d245f4d31322a347e
#
_cell.length_a   1.000
_cell.length_b   1.000
_cell.length_c   1.000
_cell.angle_alpha   90.00
_cell.angle_beta   90.00
_cell.angle_gamma   90.00
#
_symmetry.space_group_name_H-M   'P 1'
#
loop_
_entity.id
_entity.type
_entity.pdbx_description
1 polymer ?
#
loop_
_entity_poly.entity_id
_entity_poly.type
_entity_poly.pdbx_seq_one_letter_code
_entity_poly.pdbx_strand_id
1 'polypeptide(L)'
;MRGTLRRTRATLIFMTVISGLLALAPSAMASFGARTLRMGDRGPSVRTLQSNLTALGFPTPVVGKFGRQTKVNLKAWERKSGLRPNGVLSRPEAATMTTQVNAANVGGPGGPDDDEAAGYGGTGDQGAGANTGDQGDQTAQQPAPDQAPVQPGETGLMFPVRGAHDYGGAAARFGADRGGRSHKGQDVFATCGTPLNAVEGGKVVYAGYQSAAGNYIVIKGDGTKRDYVYMHMQQPAASKTGATLATGAPIGNVGETGRAQGCHLHFELWTAPGWYNGGRALDPLTFLKQWDAANQNR
;
A
#
# COMPACT_ATOMS: atom_id res chain seq x y z
N MET A 1 -63.37 18.90 -66.38
CA MET A 1 -62.16 19.50 -65.82
C MET A 1 -61.51 18.47 -64.91
N ARG A 2 -60.39 17.90 -65.33
CA ARG A 2 -59.70 16.81 -64.60
C ARG A 2 -58.59 17.43 -63.74
N GLY A 3 -58.69 17.32 -62.39
CA GLY A 3 -57.68 17.73 -61.43
C GLY A 3 -56.80 16.56 -61.06
N THR A 4 -55.54 16.66 -61.37
CA THR A 4 -54.49 15.67 -61.09
C THR A 4 -53.92 15.86 -59.67
N LEU A 5 -54.14 14.84 -58.82
CA LEU A 5 -53.51 14.78 -57.48
C LEU A 5 -52.03 14.36 -57.61
N ARG A 6 -51.12 15.24 -57.25
CA ARG A 6 -49.71 14.89 -57.07
C ARG A 6 -49.49 14.30 -55.67
N ARG A 7 -49.06 13.04 -55.63
CA ARG A 7 -48.59 12.36 -54.43
C ARG A 7 -47.12 12.72 -54.18
N THR A 8 -46.89 13.48 -53.11
CA THR A 8 -45.54 13.70 -52.58
C THR A 8 -45.12 12.49 -51.76
N ARG A 9 -44.03 11.81 -52.17
CA ARG A 9 -43.40 10.74 -51.38
C ARG A 9 -42.42 11.39 -50.39
N ALA A 10 -42.71 11.31 -49.08
CA ALA A 10 -41.80 11.63 -48.01
C ALA A 10 -40.80 10.47 -47.81
N THR A 11 -39.54 10.73 -48.11
CA THR A 11 -38.44 9.79 -47.83
C THR A 11 -38.01 9.95 -46.36
N LEU A 12 -38.32 8.96 -45.51
CA LEU A 12 -37.86 8.89 -44.15
C LEU A 12 -36.39 8.44 -44.20
N ILE A 13 -35.47 9.31 -43.87
CA ILE A 13 -34.06 8.95 -43.63
C ILE A 13 -33.94 8.46 -42.18
N PHE A 14 -33.75 7.16 -42.01
CA PHE A 14 -33.38 6.57 -40.73
C PHE A 14 -31.90 6.85 -40.46
N MET A 15 -31.64 7.80 -39.57
CA MET A 15 -30.30 8.07 -39.08
C MET A 15 -30.01 7.11 -37.93
N THR A 16 -29.31 6.02 -38.22
CA THR A 16 -28.81 5.07 -37.23
C THR A 16 -27.63 5.71 -36.49
N VAL A 17 -27.89 6.17 -35.27
CA VAL A 17 -26.84 6.59 -34.34
C VAL A 17 -26.17 5.33 -33.79
N ILE A 18 -25.01 4.98 -34.33
CA ILE A 18 -24.13 3.97 -33.75
C ILE A 18 -23.44 4.61 -32.56
N SER A 19 -24.00 4.41 -31.36
CA SER A 19 -23.32 4.69 -30.09
C SER A 19 -22.15 3.72 -29.93
N GLY A 20 -20.99 4.13 -30.38
CA GLY A 20 -19.73 3.42 -30.09
C GLY A 20 -19.43 3.52 -28.61
N LEU A 21 -19.76 2.46 -27.87
CA LEU A 21 -19.30 2.26 -26.50
C LEU A 21 -17.77 2.02 -26.59
N LEU A 22 -16.99 3.07 -26.36
CA LEU A 22 -15.55 2.95 -26.18
C LEU A 22 -15.34 2.25 -24.84
N ALA A 23 -15.19 0.92 -24.86
CA ALA A 23 -14.75 0.16 -23.71
C ALA A 23 -13.31 0.60 -23.40
N LEU A 24 -13.14 1.46 -22.40
CA LEU A 24 -11.85 1.70 -21.77
C LEU A 24 -11.42 0.37 -21.17
N ALA A 25 -10.54 -0.35 -21.86
CA ALA A 25 -9.87 -1.51 -21.31
C ALA A 25 -9.15 -1.05 -20.02
N PRO A 26 -9.28 -1.79 -18.90
CA PRO A 26 -8.51 -1.49 -17.72
C PRO A 26 -7.03 -1.55 -18.09
N SER A 27 -6.30 -0.45 -17.87
CA SER A 27 -4.86 -0.43 -18.04
C SER A 27 -4.28 -1.44 -17.04
N ALA A 28 -3.93 -2.63 -17.54
CA ALA A 28 -3.20 -3.61 -16.76
C ALA A 28 -1.94 -2.91 -16.24
N MET A 29 -1.87 -2.66 -14.95
CA MET A 29 -0.67 -2.13 -14.29
C MET A 29 0.43 -3.16 -14.52
N ALA A 30 1.34 -2.88 -15.45
CA ALA A 30 2.45 -3.76 -15.72
C ALA A 30 3.30 -3.88 -14.46
N SER A 31 3.35 -5.07 -13.86
CA SER A 31 4.20 -5.38 -12.71
C SER A 31 5.66 -5.09 -13.03
N PHE A 32 6.45 -4.73 -12.02
CA PHE A 32 7.90 -4.54 -12.18
C PHE A 32 8.53 -5.80 -12.77
N GLY A 33 9.33 -5.65 -13.83
CA GLY A 33 9.86 -6.78 -14.59
C GLY A 33 8.95 -7.31 -15.71
N ALA A 34 7.70 -6.85 -15.86
CA ALA A 34 6.85 -7.24 -16.97
C ALA A 34 7.36 -6.76 -18.33
N ARG A 35 8.13 -5.66 -18.36
CA ARG A 35 8.77 -5.11 -19.57
C ARG A 35 10.17 -4.59 -19.27
N THR A 36 10.96 -4.48 -20.31
CA THR A 36 12.26 -3.79 -20.26
C THR A 36 12.06 -2.29 -19.97
N LEU A 37 12.93 -1.73 -19.09
CA LEU A 37 12.94 -0.30 -18.77
C LEU A 37 14.21 0.37 -19.28
N ARG A 38 14.07 1.56 -19.88
CA ARG A 38 15.18 2.33 -20.46
C ARG A 38 14.96 3.84 -20.31
N MET A 39 16.02 4.60 -20.55
CA MET A 39 15.94 6.06 -20.51
C MET A 39 14.81 6.60 -21.37
N GLY A 40 14.02 7.51 -20.81
CA GLY A 40 12.80 8.06 -21.41
C GLY A 40 11.51 7.43 -20.88
N ASP A 41 11.54 6.20 -20.37
CA ASP A 41 10.36 5.55 -19.79
C ASP A 41 9.82 6.30 -18.59
N ARG A 42 8.51 6.13 -18.35
CA ARG A 42 7.78 6.74 -17.24
C ARG A 42 6.80 5.74 -16.61
N GLY A 43 6.40 6.02 -15.37
CA GLY A 43 5.31 5.33 -14.68
C GLY A 43 5.76 4.49 -13.48
N PRO A 44 4.86 3.66 -12.94
CA PRO A 44 5.06 2.91 -11.70
C PRO A 44 6.32 2.02 -11.73
N SER A 45 6.54 1.23 -12.78
CA SER A 45 7.73 0.37 -12.90
C SER A 45 9.05 1.14 -12.87
N VAL A 46 9.07 2.41 -13.32
CA VAL A 46 10.25 3.27 -13.21
C VAL A 46 10.45 3.74 -11.77
N ARG A 47 9.39 4.03 -11.05
CA ARG A 47 9.49 4.35 -9.60
C ARG A 47 10.05 3.16 -8.81
N THR A 48 9.52 1.95 -9.07
CA THR A 48 10.04 0.72 -8.46
C THR A 48 11.54 0.53 -8.75
N LEU A 49 11.98 0.72 -10.00
CA LEU A 49 13.41 0.68 -10.35
C LEU A 49 14.21 1.69 -9.52
N GLN A 50 13.75 2.94 -9.42
CA GLN A 50 14.44 4.01 -8.70
C GLN A 50 14.53 3.72 -7.20
N SER A 51 13.45 3.18 -6.62
CA SER A 51 13.42 2.74 -5.22
C SER A 51 14.38 1.58 -4.97
N ASN A 52 14.34 0.55 -5.82
CA ASN A 52 15.21 -0.62 -5.72
C ASN A 52 16.70 -0.24 -5.83
N LEU A 53 17.04 0.67 -6.74
CA LEU A 53 18.40 1.21 -6.83
C LEU A 53 18.82 1.88 -5.53
N THR A 54 17.96 2.68 -4.93
CA THR A 54 18.23 3.34 -3.64
C THR A 54 18.42 2.30 -2.53
N ALA A 55 17.53 1.30 -2.44
CA ALA A 55 17.63 0.21 -1.46
C ALA A 55 18.93 -0.60 -1.59
N LEU A 56 19.47 -0.72 -2.80
CA LEU A 56 20.73 -1.43 -3.10
C LEU A 56 21.99 -0.54 -2.95
N GLY A 57 21.82 0.68 -2.41
CA GLY A 57 22.94 1.61 -2.15
C GLY A 57 23.31 2.51 -3.33
N PHE A 58 22.40 2.68 -4.31
CA PHE A 58 22.54 3.61 -5.43
C PHE A 58 21.50 4.74 -5.33
N PRO A 59 21.70 5.79 -4.53
CA PRO A 59 20.71 6.83 -4.25
C PRO A 59 20.12 7.41 -5.55
N THR A 60 18.84 7.16 -5.80
CA THR A 60 18.16 7.52 -7.03
C THR A 60 16.83 8.21 -6.71
N PRO A 61 16.60 9.47 -7.13
CA PRO A 61 15.34 10.16 -6.91
C PRO A 61 14.17 9.38 -7.51
N VAL A 62 13.11 9.11 -6.70
CA VAL A 62 11.93 8.33 -7.10
C VAL A 62 10.90 9.25 -7.76
N VAL A 63 11.19 9.71 -8.97
CA VAL A 63 10.35 10.67 -9.72
C VAL A 63 9.48 10.03 -10.80
N GLY A 64 9.60 8.71 -11.00
CA GLY A 64 8.84 7.97 -12.00
C GLY A 64 9.18 8.30 -13.46
N LYS A 65 10.28 9.02 -13.71
CA LYS A 65 10.85 9.28 -15.04
C LYS A 65 12.26 8.70 -15.09
N PHE A 66 12.53 7.79 -16.01
CA PHE A 66 13.84 7.20 -16.22
C PHE A 66 14.75 8.22 -16.90
N GLY A 67 15.40 9.03 -16.08
CA GLY A 67 16.32 10.10 -16.51
C GLY A 67 17.78 9.64 -16.53
N ARG A 68 18.67 10.63 -16.72
CA ARG A 68 20.14 10.40 -16.77
C ARG A 68 20.64 9.77 -15.45
N GLN A 69 20.20 10.26 -14.29
CA GLN A 69 20.64 9.75 -12.99
C GLN A 69 20.22 8.28 -12.79
N THR A 70 18.98 7.94 -13.12
CA THR A 70 18.52 6.53 -13.08
C THR A 70 19.39 5.62 -13.96
N LYS A 71 19.75 6.09 -15.18
CA LYS A 71 20.62 5.33 -16.08
C LYS A 71 22.03 5.15 -15.52
N VAL A 72 22.60 6.20 -14.92
CA VAL A 72 23.94 6.14 -14.29
C VAL A 72 23.94 5.14 -13.15
N ASN A 73 22.97 5.22 -12.27
CA ASN A 73 22.85 4.35 -11.11
C ASN A 73 22.53 2.90 -11.51
N LEU A 74 21.69 2.69 -12.52
CA LEU A 74 21.45 1.35 -13.07
C LEU A 74 22.74 0.74 -13.60
N LYS A 75 23.54 1.47 -14.39
CA LYS A 75 24.85 1.00 -14.86
C LYS A 75 25.82 0.69 -13.71
N ALA A 76 25.76 1.44 -12.63
CA ALA A 76 26.58 1.16 -11.46
C ALA A 76 26.16 -0.13 -10.76
N TRP A 77 24.83 -0.35 -10.62
CA TRP A 77 24.27 -1.59 -10.10
C TRP A 77 24.60 -2.78 -11.00
N GLU A 78 24.42 -2.67 -12.33
CA GLU A 78 24.76 -3.71 -13.30
C GLU A 78 26.23 -4.16 -13.14
N ARG A 79 27.18 -3.19 -13.03
CA ARG A 79 28.60 -3.51 -12.77
C ARG A 79 28.82 -4.25 -11.46
N LYS A 80 28.20 -3.75 -10.37
CA LYS A 80 28.32 -4.37 -9.04
C LYS A 80 27.74 -5.79 -9.02
N SER A 81 26.72 -6.04 -9.83
CA SER A 81 26.06 -7.35 -9.95
C SER A 81 26.69 -8.28 -10.98
N GLY A 82 27.83 -7.91 -11.58
CA GLY A 82 28.49 -8.71 -12.62
C GLY A 82 27.75 -8.75 -13.96
N LEU A 83 26.82 -7.81 -14.17
CA LEU A 83 26.02 -7.70 -15.40
C LEU A 83 26.66 -6.71 -16.39
N ARG A 84 26.27 -6.79 -17.65
CA ARG A 84 26.73 -5.86 -18.69
C ARG A 84 26.17 -4.46 -18.41
N PRO A 85 27.00 -3.41 -18.18
CA PRO A 85 26.53 -2.09 -17.80
C PRO A 85 25.97 -1.29 -18.99
N ASN A 86 24.80 -1.69 -19.51
CA ASN A 86 24.16 -1.06 -20.66
C ASN A 86 23.17 0.07 -20.25
N GLY A 87 22.70 0.07 -19.00
CA GLY A 87 21.73 1.03 -18.47
C GLY A 87 20.33 0.82 -19.01
N VAL A 88 19.99 -0.44 -19.31
CA VAL A 88 18.67 -0.90 -19.71
C VAL A 88 18.30 -2.08 -18.81
N LEU A 89 17.25 -1.93 -18.01
CA LEU A 89 16.79 -3.02 -17.14
C LEU A 89 15.95 -4.01 -17.95
N SER A 90 16.53 -5.14 -18.26
CA SER A 90 15.82 -6.27 -18.88
C SER A 90 14.94 -7.00 -17.86
N ARG A 91 14.04 -7.88 -18.34
CA ARG A 91 13.20 -8.70 -17.44
C ARG A 91 14.02 -9.61 -16.51
N PRO A 92 15.04 -10.35 -16.98
CA PRO A 92 15.89 -11.13 -16.10
C PRO A 92 16.63 -10.27 -15.05
N GLU A 93 17.12 -9.10 -15.45
CA GLU A 93 17.79 -8.18 -14.53
C GLU A 93 16.84 -7.59 -13.48
N ALA A 94 15.58 -7.35 -13.84
CA ALA A 94 14.55 -6.93 -12.87
C ALA A 94 14.29 -8.03 -11.82
N ALA A 95 14.27 -9.30 -12.24
CA ALA A 95 14.16 -10.43 -11.30
C ALA A 95 15.39 -10.53 -10.38
N THR A 96 16.60 -10.41 -10.95
CA THR A 96 17.86 -10.38 -10.17
C THR A 96 17.85 -9.21 -9.16
N MET A 97 17.43 -8.02 -9.60
CA MET A 97 17.32 -6.85 -8.73
C MET A 97 16.35 -7.08 -7.59
N THR A 98 15.19 -7.65 -7.86
CA THR A 98 14.18 -8.01 -6.85
C THR A 98 14.75 -8.99 -5.83
N THR A 99 15.43 -10.04 -6.28
CA THR A 99 16.10 -11.01 -5.38
C THR A 99 17.15 -10.34 -4.50
N GLN A 100 17.96 -9.45 -5.06
CA GLN A 100 18.99 -8.72 -4.30
C GLN A 100 18.38 -7.74 -3.29
N VAL A 101 17.29 -7.04 -3.64
CA VAL A 101 16.56 -6.17 -2.71
C VAL A 101 15.96 -7.00 -1.58
N ASN A 102 15.35 -8.14 -1.89
CA ASN A 102 14.82 -9.05 -0.88
C ASN A 102 15.93 -9.59 0.03
N ALA A 103 17.09 -9.97 -0.52
CA ALA A 103 18.23 -10.44 0.25
C ALA A 103 18.84 -9.32 1.14
N ALA A 104 18.94 -8.10 0.62
CA ALA A 104 19.39 -6.93 1.38
C ALA A 104 18.43 -6.59 2.53
N ASN A 105 17.12 -6.85 2.34
CA ASN A 105 16.10 -6.68 3.36
C ASN A 105 16.08 -7.82 4.40
N VAL A 106 16.64 -9.00 4.09
CA VAL A 106 16.80 -10.12 5.05
C VAL A 106 18.01 -9.91 5.96
N GLY A 107 19.01 -9.13 5.55
CA GLY A 107 20.22 -8.83 6.33
C GLY A 107 20.22 -7.44 7.01
N GLY A 108 19.22 -6.61 6.75
CA GLY A 108 18.96 -5.34 7.43
C GLY A 108 17.77 -5.47 8.38
N PRO A 109 17.43 -4.45 9.17
CA PRO A 109 16.19 -4.46 9.93
C PRO A 109 15.05 -4.81 8.95
N GLY A 110 14.35 -5.93 9.18
CA GLY A 110 13.44 -6.57 8.24
C GLY A 110 12.52 -5.55 7.58
N GLY A 111 12.45 -5.60 6.24
CA GLY A 111 11.52 -4.77 5.49
C GLY A 111 10.08 -5.15 5.81
N PRO A 112 9.08 -4.30 5.47
CA PRO A 112 7.68 -4.61 5.67
C PRO A 112 7.37 -5.97 5.06
N ASP A 113 6.69 -6.80 5.83
CA ASP A 113 6.37 -8.17 5.50
C ASP A 113 5.68 -8.25 4.14
N ASP A 114 6.09 -9.21 3.31
CA ASP A 114 5.54 -9.48 1.97
C ASP A 114 4.10 -10.06 2.03
N ASP A 115 3.25 -9.55 2.92
CA ASP A 115 2.10 -10.25 3.49
C ASP A 115 0.82 -10.23 2.66
N GLU A 116 0.76 -9.54 1.53
CA GLU A 116 -0.49 -9.32 0.81
C GLU A 116 -0.75 -10.24 -0.40
N ALA A 117 -0.12 -11.41 -0.50
CA ALA A 117 -0.27 -12.27 -1.70
C ALA A 117 -1.16 -13.51 -1.51
N ALA A 118 -2.06 -13.54 -0.54
CA ALA A 118 -2.99 -14.68 -0.37
C ALA A 118 -4.45 -14.22 -0.35
N GLY A 119 -5.07 -14.23 -1.52
CA GLY A 119 -6.43 -14.64 -1.85
C GLY A 119 -7.59 -14.10 -1.02
N TYR A 120 -8.28 -13.09 -1.53
CA TYR A 120 -9.71 -12.89 -1.32
C TYR A 120 -10.47 -13.49 -2.51
N GLY A 121 -10.68 -14.79 -2.46
CA GLY A 121 -11.69 -15.48 -3.25
C GLY A 121 -12.97 -15.57 -2.42
N GLY A 122 -13.81 -14.56 -2.47
CA GLY A 122 -15.15 -14.62 -1.88
C GLY A 122 -16.09 -15.38 -2.79
N THR A 123 -16.32 -16.66 -2.51
CA THR A 123 -17.54 -17.33 -2.94
C THR A 123 -18.40 -17.57 -1.71
N GLY A 124 -19.55 -16.90 -1.67
CA GLY A 124 -20.56 -17.20 -0.68
C GLY A 124 -21.06 -18.64 -0.86
N ASP A 125 -21.11 -19.39 0.23
CA ASP A 125 -22.05 -20.50 0.35
C ASP A 125 -22.68 -20.48 1.74
N GLN A 126 -24.02 -20.54 1.73
CA GLN A 126 -24.85 -20.71 2.91
C GLN A 126 -25.02 -22.19 3.15
N GLY A 127 -24.63 -22.65 4.31
CA GLY A 127 -24.89 -24.02 4.74
C GLY A 127 -25.10 -24.10 6.25
N ALA A 128 -26.34 -24.19 6.65
CA ALA A 128 -26.75 -24.51 8.03
C ALA A 128 -26.46 -25.97 8.38
N GLY A 129 -26.09 -26.23 9.62
CA GLY A 129 -26.20 -27.60 10.14
C GLY A 129 -25.41 -27.93 11.41
N ALA A 130 -26.15 -27.93 12.52
CA ALA A 130 -26.10 -28.87 13.65
C ALA A 130 -24.85 -29.06 14.52
N ASN A 131 -24.94 -28.52 15.67
CA ASN A 131 -24.66 -28.95 17.03
C ASN A 131 -24.38 -30.47 17.25
N THR A 132 -23.18 -30.78 17.78
CA THR A 132 -23.01 -31.83 18.81
C THR A 132 -21.86 -31.43 19.72
N GLY A 133 -22.13 -31.40 21.01
CA GLY A 133 -21.16 -31.07 22.05
C GLY A 133 -20.12 -32.15 22.25
N ASP A 134 -18.95 -31.72 22.67
CA ASP A 134 -18.09 -32.48 23.55
C ASP A 134 -17.41 -31.56 24.57
N GLN A 135 -17.37 -32.01 25.80
CA GLN A 135 -16.85 -31.34 26.99
C GLN A 135 -15.35 -31.62 27.14
N GLY A 136 -14.61 -30.59 27.49
CA GLY A 136 -13.45 -30.72 28.38
C GLY A 136 -12.09 -30.79 27.70
N ASP A 137 -11.44 -29.65 27.57
CA ASP A 137 -10.08 -29.52 28.11
C ASP A 137 -9.81 -28.06 28.47
N GLN A 138 -9.78 -27.75 29.76
CA GLN A 138 -9.31 -26.46 30.29
C GLN A 138 -7.78 -26.50 30.35
N THR A 139 -7.11 -26.38 29.20
CA THR A 139 -5.75 -25.89 29.19
C THR A 139 -5.81 -24.36 29.20
N ALA A 140 -5.42 -23.80 30.34
CA ALA A 140 -5.29 -22.38 30.54
C ALA A 140 -4.50 -21.77 29.39
N GLN A 141 -5.18 -21.05 28.51
CA GLN A 141 -4.58 -20.22 27.51
C GLN A 141 -3.81 -19.13 28.24
N GLN A 142 -2.48 -19.24 28.22
CA GLN A 142 -1.57 -18.22 28.70
C GLN A 142 -1.95 -16.90 28.04
N PRO A 143 -2.18 -15.79 28.79
CA PRO A 143 -2.53 -14.52 28.17
C PRO A 143 -1.42 -14.13 27.22
N ALA A 144 -1.81 -13.66 26.03
CA ALA A 144 -0.89 -13.12 25.03
C ALA A 144 0.04 -12.11 25.71
N PRO A 145 1.37 -12.18 25.49
CA PRO A 145 2.31 -11.35 26.22
C PRO A 145 2.06 -9.87 25.92
N ASP A 146 1.69 -9.13 26.96
CA ASP A 146 1.81 -7.68 27.11
C ASP A 146 1.37 -6.82 25.92
N GLN A 147 0.07 -6.64 25.78
CA GLN A 147 -0.42 -5.35 25.34
C GLN A 147 -0.10 -4.37 26.47
N ALA A 148 0.92 -3.52 26.27
CA ALA A 148 1.14 -2.43 27.18
C ALA A 148 -0.19 -1.68 27.31
N PRO A 149 -0.72 -1.51 28.55
CA PRO A 149 -2.02 -0.86 28.74
C PRO A 149 -2.00 0.49 28.01
N VAL A 150 -3.04 0.74 27.19
CA VAL A 150 -3.26 2.06 26.63
C VAL A 150 -3.35 3.02 27.81
N GLN A 151 -2.35 3.86 27.96
CA GLN A 151 -2.32 4.80 29.07
C GLN A 151 -3.51 5.75 28.91
N PRO A 152 -4.35 5.96 29.95
CA PRO A 152 -5.33 7.01 29.93
C PRO A 152 -4.56 8.34 29.86
N GLY A 153 -4.52 8.99 28.67
CA GLY A 153 -3.80 10.25 28.52
C GLY A 153 -3.12 10.47 27.17
N GLU A 154 -3.24 9.57 26.20
CA GLU A 154 -2.84 9.88 24.82
C GLU A 154 -3.86 10.84 24.17
N THR A 155 -4.15 11.96 24.87
CA THR A 155 -5.01 13.03 24.38
C THR A 155 -4.27 13.76 23.26
N GLY A 156 -4.93 13.91 22.12
CA GLY A 156 -4.38 14.68 20.99
C GLY A 156 -3.93 13.85 19.80
N LEU A 157 -3.99 12.53 19.88
CA LEU A 157 -3.71 11.68 18.71
C LEU A 157 -4.88 11.69 17.73
N MET A 158 -4.57 11.56 16.43
CA MET A 158 -5.55 11.65 15.36
C MET A 158 -5.77 10.28 14.70
N PHE A 159 -7.04 9.99 14.35
CA PHE A 159 -7.30 8.83 13.48
C PHE A 159 -6.68 9.07 12.09
N PRO A 160 -5.99 8.07 11.50
CA PRO A 160 -5.20 8.30 10.29
C PRO A 160 -6.02 8.52 9.03
N VAL A 161 -7.26 8.01 8.91
CA VAL A 161 -8.09 8.08 7.70
C VAL A 161 -9.15 9.17 7.83
N ARG A 162 -9.17 10.12 6.92
CA ARG A 162 -10.15 11.23 6.93
C ARG A 162 -11.33 10.94 6.03
N GLY A 163 -12.20 10.03 6.42
CA GLY A 163 -13.39 9.71 5.64
C GLY A 163 -14.04 8.41 6.06
N ALA A 164 -15.06 8.00 5.31
CA ALA A 164 -15.72 6.71 5.52
C ALA A 164 -14.71 5.58 5.37
N HIS A 165 -14.72 4.67 6.31
CA HIS A 165 -13.78 3.55 6.39
C HIS A 165 -14.40 2.33 7.05
N ASP A 166 -13.71 1.19 6.89
CA ASP A 166 -14.06 -0.10 7.49
C ASP A 166 -12.79 -0.83 7.95
N TYR A 167 -12.90 -1.58 9.05
CA TYR A 167 -11.75 -2.31 9.62
C TYR A 167 -11.60 -3.74 9.06
N GLY A 168 -12.42 -4.12 8.09
CA GLY A 168 -12.40 -5.43 7.47
C GLY A 168 -12.70 -6.61 8.38
N GLY A 169 -12.60 -7.80 7.82
CA GLY A 169 -12.79 -9.08 8.51
C GLY A 169 -11.54 -9.58 9.24
N ALA A 170 -11.53 -10.87 9.57
CA ALA A 170 -10.42 -11.50 10.31
C ALA A 170 -9.07 -11.40 9.57
N ALA A 171 -9.08 -11.49 8.24
CA ALA A 171 -7.86 -11.38 7.44
C ALA A 171 -7.21 -9.99 7.49
N ALA A 172 -7.97 -8.94 7.78
CA ALA A 172 -7.45 -7.57 7.91
C ALA A 172 -6.81 -7.28 9.28
N ARG A 173 -6.87 -8.22 10.22
CA ARG A 173 -6.44 -8.04 11.61
C ARG A 173 -4.97 -8.30 11.81
N PHE A 174 -4.39 -7.58 12.80
CA PHE A 174 -3.08 -7.92 13.33
C PHE A 174 -3.01 -9.40 13.72
N GLY A 175 -1.91 -10.08 13.39
CA GLY A 175 -1.72 -11.50 13.68
C GLY A 175 -2.38 -12.46 12.68
N ALA A 176 -3.16 -11.97 11.70
CA ALA A 176 -3.74 -12.83 10.67
C ALA A 176 -2.66 -13.60 9.90
N ASP A 177 -2.94 -14.86 9.57
CA ASP A 177 -2.01 -15.67 8.77
C ASP A 177 -1.92 -15.18 7.33
N ARG A 178 -0.71 -15.02 6.87
CA ARG A 178 -0.34 -14.59 5.52
C ARG A 178 0.55 -15.63 4.83
N GLY A 179 0.18 -16.92 4.91
CA GLY A 179 0.95 -18.00 4.29
C GLY A 179 2.26 -18.30 5.01
N GLY A 180 2.19 -18.51 6.32
CA GLY A 180 3.34 -18.83 7.19
C GLY A 180 4.00 -17.61 7.82
N ARG A 181 3.41 -16.42 7.66
CA ARG A 181 3.80 -15.16 8.31
C ARG A 181 2.60 -14.56 9.02
N SER A 182 2.86 -13.66 9.96
CA SER A 182 1.82 -12.97 10.72
C SER A 182 1.67 -11.53 10.22
N HIS A 183 0.44 -11.09 9.97
CA HIS A 183 0.10 -9.71 9.62
C HIS A 183 0.55 -8.75 10.74
N LYS A 184 1.40 -7.76 10.42
CA LYS A 184 2.02 -6.87 11.42
C LYS A 184 1.23 -5.60 11.71
N GLY A 185 0.11 -5.40 11.02
CA GLY A 185 -0.72 -4.21 11.11
C GLY A 185 -2.20 -4.51 11.14
N GLN A 186 -2.97 -3.47 10.93
CA GLN A 186 -4.41 -3.49 10.69
C GLN A 186 -4.69 -2.83 9.34
N ASP A 187 -5.44 -3.52 8.50
CA ASP A 187 -5.93 -2.92 7.26
C ASP A 187 -7.18 -2.10 7.55
N VAL A 188 -7.20 -0.86 7.09
CA VAL A 188 -8.33 0.07 7.19
C VAL A 188 -8.78 0.41 5.78
N PHE A 189 -9.89 -0.17 5.35
CA PHE A 189 -10.43 0.00 4.01
C PHE A 189 -11.11 1.37 3.87
N ALA A 190 -10.81 2.06 2.79
CA ALA A 190 -11.44 3.32 2.42
C ALA A 190 -11.32 3.53 0.91
N THR A 191 -12.12 4.42 0.34
CA THR A 191 -12.03 4.76 -1.07
C THR A 191 -10.61 5.25 -1.43
N CYS A 192 -10.06 4.79 -2.56
CA CYS A 192 -8.81 5.34 -3.07
C CYS A 192 -8.87 6.86 -3.18
N GLY A 193 -7.83 7.55 -2.73
CA GLY A 193 -7.80 9.00 -2.66
C GLY A 193 -8.29 9.59 -1.35
N THR A 194 -8.86 8.79 -0.42
CA THR A 194 -9.21 9.29 0.92
C THR A 194 -7.97 9.84 1.62
N PRO A 195 -8.01 11.08 2.17
CA PRO A 195 -6.85 11.70 2.79
C PRO A 195 -6.36 10.95 4.03
N LEU A 196 -5.04 10.91 4.19
CA LEU A 196 -4.34 10.35 5.34
C LEU A 196 -3.64 11.44 6.15
N ASN A 197 -3.69 11.31 7.48
CA ASN A 197 -3.03 12.21 8.42
C ASN A 197 -2.03 11.48 9.31
N ALA A 198 -1.04 12.23 9.81
CA ALA A 198 -0.18 11.79 10.88
C ALA A 198 -0.99 11.60 12.18
N VAL A 199 -0.96 10.38 12.73
CA VAL A 199 -1.59 10.07 14.03
C VAL A 199 -1.00 10.91 15.14
N GLU A 200 0.31 11.02 15.16
CA GLU A 200 1.10 11.82 16.09
C GLU A 200 2.13 12.65 15.32
N GLY A 201 2.38 13.85 15.79
CA GLY A 201 3.48 14.67 15.32
C GLY A 201 4.82 14.06 15.69
N GLY A 202 5.82 14.30 14.83
CA GLY A 202 7.15 13.75 15.04
C GLY A 202 8.00 13.75 13.80
N LYS A 203 9.08 13.00 13.86
CA LYS A 203 10.06 12.93 12.77
C LYS A 203 9.73 11.82 11.78
N VAL A 204 9.72 12.15 10.50
CA VAL A 204 9.68 11.15 9.43
C VAL A 204 11.00 10.40 9.41
N VAL A 205 11.00 9.13 9.80
CA VAL A 205 12.18 8.28 9.84
C VAL A 205 12.40 7.54 8.53
N TYR A 206 11.31 7.20 7.82
CA TYR A 206 11.35 6.64 6.46
C TYR A 206 10.22 7.22 5.62
N ALA A 207 10.48 7.43 4.35
CA ALA A 207 9.47 7.74 3.33
C ALA A 207 9.99 7.28 1.97
N GLY A 208 9.21 6.46 1.24
CA GLY A 208 9.66 5.92 -0.03
C GLY A 208 8.65 4.97 -0.67
N TYR A 209 9.17 4.09 -1.50
CA TYR A 209 8.43 3.02 -2.16
C TYR A 209 9.16 1.69 -1.99
N GLN A 210 8.43 0.66 -1.63
CA GLN A 210 8.90 -0.72 -1.56
C GLN A 210 7.92 -1.64 -2.30
N SER A 211 8.39 -2.79 -2.80
CA SER A 211 7.56 -3.67 -3.63
C SER A 211 6.35 -4.24 -2.90
N ALA A 212 6.47 -4.51 -1.61
CA ALA A 212 5.37 -4.98 -0.78
C ALA A 212 4.52 -3.81 -0.24
N ALA A 213 5.14 -2.89 0.48
CA ALA A 213 4.45 -1.77 1.12
C ALA A 213 3.88 -0.72 0.14
N GLY A 214 4.29 -0.72 -1.12
CA GLY A 214 3.96 0.35 -2.04
C GLY A 214 4.61 1.68 -1.65
N ASN A 215 3.90 2.78 -1.80
CA ASN A 215 4.28 4.07 -1.23
C ASN A 215 4.01 4.05 0.27
N TYR A 216 5.01 4.38 1.07
CA TYR A 216 4.90 4.33 2.53
C TYR A 216 5.60 5.48 3.23
N ILE A 217 5.21 5.74 4.46
CA ILE A 217 5.86 6.68 5.38
C ILE A 217 5.87 6.10 6.80
N VAL A 218 6.94 6.33 7.53
CA VAL A 218 7.09 5.98 8.94
C VAL A 218 7.39 7.24 9.73
N ILE A 219 6.59 7.51 10.74
CA ILE A 219 6.72 8.68 11.61
C ILE A 219 7.02 8.19 13.03
N LYS A 220 8.15 8.61 13.59
CA LYS A 220 8.46 8.43 15.01
C LYS A 220 7.79 9.54 15.79
N GLY A 221 6.80 9.20 16.60
CA GLY A 221 6.06 10.13 17.45
C GLY A 221 6.94 10.78 18.50
N ASP A 222 6.76 12.08 18.73
CA ASP A 222 7.54 12.85 19.68
C ASP A 222 7.13 12.57 21.14
N GLY A 223 5.88 12.33 21.41
CA GLY A 223 5.36 12.02 22.74
C GLY A 223 5.51 10.55 23.10
N THR A 224 4.90 9.66 22.28
CA THR A 224 4.82 8.23 22.58
C THR A 224 6.12 7.49 22.30
N LYS A 225 7.02 8.03 21.47
CA LYS A 225 8.24 7.40 20.95
C LYS A 225 7.97 6.14 20.11
N ARG A 226 6.71 5.89 19.74
CA ARG A 226 6.30 4.80 18.84
C ARG A 226 6.54 5.21 17.41
N ASP A 227 6.74 4.20 16.54
CA ASP A 227 6.71 4.41 15.10
C ASP A 227 5.32 4.08 14.56
N TYR A 228 4.80 4.98 13.76
CA TYR A 228 3.52 4.90 13.05
C TYR A 228 3.82 4.69 11.58
N VAL A 229 3.39 3.55 11.04
CA VAL A 229 3.70 3.13 9.67
C VAL A 229 2.43 3.17 8.83
N TYR A 230 2.52 3.79 7.66
CA TYR A 230 1.41 3.95 6.71
C TYR A 230 1.87 3.43 5.36
N MET A 231 1.19 2.40 4.83
CA MET A 231 1.54 1.74 3.58
C MET A 231 0.42 1.83 2.54
N HIS A 232 0.72 1.36 1.34
CA HIS A 232 -0.18 1.29 0.17
C HIS A 232 -0.70 2.65 -0.31
N MET A 233 -0.03 3.74 0.07
CA MET A 233 -0.46 5.10 -0.29
C MET A 233 -0.55 5.27 -1.80
N GLN A 234 -1.53 6.03 -2.27
CA GLN A 234 -1.79 6.24 -3.69
C GLN A 234 -0.62 6.92 -4.43
N GLN A 235 0.02 7.88 -3.78
CA GLN A 235 1.16 8.63 -4.27
C GLN A 235 2.31 8.57 -3.26
N PRO A 236 3.54 8.90 -3.64
CA PRO A 236 4.61 9.11 -2.67
C PRO A 236 4.16 10.05 -1.56
N ALA A 237 4.59 9.77 -0.33
CA ALA A 237 4.28 10.58 0.84
C ALA A 237 4.56 12.07 0.59
N ALA A 238 3.71 12.93 1.13
CA ALA A 238 3.85 14.39 0.99
C ALA A 238 5.14 14.92 1.60
N SER A 239 5.70 14.19 2.58
CA SER A 239 6.92 14.58 3.30
C SER A 239 8.03 13.56 3.11
N LYS A 240 9.29 14.04 3.17
CA LYS A 240 10.50 13.23 2.99
C LYS A 240 11.07 12.80 4.35
N THR A 241 11.88 11.74 4.34
CA THR A 241 12.72 11.35 5.49
C THR A 241 13.49 12.54 6.05
N GLY A 242 13.46 12.69 7.37
CA GLY A 242 14.08 13.80 8.09
C GLY A 242 13.14 14.98 8.39
N ALA A 243 11.99 15.08 7.70
CA ALA A 243 11.01 16.13 7.99
C ALA A 243 10.37 15.94 9.36
N THR A 244 9.92 17.04 9.98
CA THR A 244 9.11 17.04 11.19
C THR A 244 7.67 17.41 10.83
N LEU A 245 6.70 16.69 11.37
CA LEU A 245 5.29 16.86 11.12
C LEU A 245 4.55 17.17 12.42
N ALA A 246 3.49 17.94 12.32
CA ALA A 246 2.54 18.09 13.43
C ALA A 246 1.53 16.92 13.44
N THR A 247 0.92 16.64 14.58
CA THR A 247 -0.25 15.74 14.67
C THR A 247 -1.34 16.24 13.75
N GLY A 248 -1.95 15.33 12.97
CA GLY A 248 -2.99 15.66 12.01
C GLY A 248 -2.46 16.26 10.69
N ALA A 249 -1.15 16.43 10.52
CA ALA A 249 -0.59 16.88 9.24
C ALA A 249 -0.95 15.93 8.11
N PRO A 250 -1.31 16.43 6.91
CA PRO A 250 -1.59 15.58 5.77
C PRO A 250 -0.31 14.88 5.30
N ILE A 251 -0.38 13.55 5.12
CA ILE A 251 0.77 12.73 4.72
C ILE A 251 0.62 12.10 3.33
N GLY A 252 -0.60 12.06 2.81
CA GLY A 252 -0.93 11.48 1.50
C GLY A 252 -2.36 10.98 1.44
N ASN A 253 -2.60 9.96 0.65
CA ASN A 253 -3.94 9.41 0.42
C ASN A 253 -3.93 7.89 0.41
N VAL A 254 -5.03 7.27 0.83
CA VAL A 254 -5.30 5.84 0.68
C VAL A 254 -5.14 5.44 -0.78
N GLY A 255 -4.46 4.34 -1.01
CA GLY A 255 -4.22 3.79 -2.34
C GLY A 255 -4.23 2.28 -2.38
N GLU A 256 -3.61 1.76 -3.42
CA GLU A 256 -3.52 0.33 -3.73
C GLU A 256 -2.14 0.03 -4.33
N THR A 257 -1.09 0.70 -3.83
CA THR A 257 0.27 0.49 -4.34
C THR A 257 0.96 -0.63 -3.58
N GLY A 258 1.97 -1.25 -4.20
CA GLY A 258 2.65 -2.40 -3.60
C GLY A 258 1.89 -3.70 -3.84
N ARG A 259 1.74 -4.52 -2.82
CA ARG A 259 1.00 -5.80 -2.86
C ARG A 259 -0.42 -5.70 -2.32
N ALA A 260 -1.02 -4.53 -2.32
CA ALA A 260 -2.40 -4.33 -1.90
C ALA A 260 -3.40 -4.98 -2.87
N GLN A 261 -4.48 -5.51 -2.33
CA GLN A 261 -5.66 -5.99 -3.07
C GLN A 261 -6.84 -5.09 -2.71
N GLY A 262 -7.05 -4.05 -3.50
CA GLY A 262 -8.05 -3.02 -3.22
C GLY A 262 -7.52 -1.87 -2.35
N CYS A 263 -8.29 -0.79 -2.33
CA CYS A 263 -7.91 0.45 -1.66
C CYS A 263 -8.01 0.33 -0.15
N HIS A 264 -6.90 0.42 0.55
CA HIS A 264 -6.84 0.44 2.02
C HIS A 264 -5.56 1.13 2.52
N LEU A 265 -5.57 1.50 3.78
CA LEU A 265 -4.39 1.82 4.55
C LEU A 265 -3.98 0.56 5.32
N HIS A 266 -2.80 -0.01 5.04
CA HIS A 266 -2.15 -0.91 5.99
C HIS A 266 -1.43 -0.06 7.04
N PHE A 267 -1.83 -0.19 8.30
CA PHE A 267 -1.32 0.61 9.40
C PHE A 267 -0.64 -0.25 10.44
N GLU A 268 0.64 0.06 10.75
CA GLU A 268 1.38 -0.62 11.81
C GLU A 268 1.73 0.36 12.94
N LEU A 269 1.79 -0.17 14.16
CA LEU A 269 2.20 0.54 15.36
C LEU A 269 3.36 -0.21 16.03
N TRP A 270 4.48 0.45 16.28
CA TRP A 270 5.67 -0.18 16.81
C TRP A 270 6.18 0.52 18.07
N THR A 271 6.66 -0.29 19.04
CA THR A 271 7.34 0.22 20.24
C THR A 271 8.69 0.83 19.90
N ALA A 272 9.24 1.67 20.77
CA ALA A 272 10.66 2.02 20.71
C ALA A 272 11.54 0.75 20.79
N PRO A 273 12.74 0.73 20.16
CA PRO A 273 13.39 1.85 19.47
C PRO A 273 12.86 2.15 18.06
N GLY A 274 11.95 1.33 17.51
CA GLY A 274 11.22 1.68 16.29
C GLY A 274 11.06 0.53 15.31
N TRP A 275 10.43 0.86 14.18
CA TRP A 275 10.06 -0.02 13.09
C TRP A 275 11.30 -0.73 12.52
N TYR A 276 11.30 -2.08 12.58
CA TYR A 276 12.43 -2.93 12.20
C TYR A 276 13.81 -2.50 12.75
N ASN A 277 13.82 -1.71 13.81
CA ASN A 277 15.03 -1.27 14.49
C ASN A 277 15.05 -1.73 15.95
N GLY A 278 14.62 -2.98 16.20
CA GLY A 278 14.53 -3.57 17.51
C GLY A 278 13.23 -3.29 18.26
N GLY A 279 12.30 -2.53 17.68
CA GLY A 279 10.95 -2.38 18.19
C GLY A 279 10.10 -3.64 17.97
N ARG A 280 8.94 -3.70 18.63
CA ARG A 280 7.95 -4.77 18.50
C ARG A 280 6.67 -4.20 17.94
N ALA A 281 6.09 -4.86 16.93
CA ALA A 281 4.76 -4.52 16.42
C ALA A 281 3.70 -4.76 17.50
N LEU A 282 2.75 -3.84 17.60
CA LEU A 282 1.59 -3.89 18.48
C LEU A 282 0.32 -4.06 17.65
N ASP A 283 -0.70 -4.73 18.18
CA ASP A 283 -2.03 -4.70 17.57
C ASP A 283 -2.58 -3.28 17.57
N PRO A 284 -2.77 -2.65 16.40
CA PRO A 284 -3.19 -1.26 16.37
C PRO A 284 -4.71 -1.06 16.47
N LEU A 285 -5.52 -2.13 16.38
CA LEU A 285 -6.97 -2.02 16.23
C LEU A 285 -7.64 -1.26 17.39
N THR A 286 -7.27 -1.56 18.63
CA THR A 286 -7.84 -0.87 19.82
C THR A 286 -7.49 0.61 19.81
N PHE A 287 -6.26 0.96 19.46
CA PHE A 287 -5.81 2.35 19.31
C PHE A 287 -6.56 3.09 18.22
N LEU A 288 -6.65 2.48 17.02
CA LEU A 288 -7.38 3.05 15.90
C LEU A 288 -8.84 3.35 16.25
N LYS A 289 -9.54 2.41 16.90
CA LYS A 289 -10.93 2.62 17.31
C LYS A 289 -11.09 3.73 18.35
N GLN A 290 -10.14 3.87 19.27
CA GLN A 290 -10.15 4.96 20.27
C GLN A 290 -9.92 6.32 19.62
N TRP A 291 -8.95 6.42 18.71
CA TRP A 291 -8.68 7.67 17.98
C TRP A 291 -9.83 8.05 17.07
N ASP A 292 -10.45 7.08 16.40
CA ASP A 292 -11.62 7.29 15.55
C ASP A 292 -12.79 7.87 16.38
N ALA A 293 -13.16 7.22 17.47
CA ALA A 293 -14.22 7.69 18.35
C ALA A 293 -13.94 9.09 18.92
N ALA A 294 -12.69 9.38 19.29
CA ALA A 294 -12.30 10.70 19.80
C ALA A 294 -12.35 11.79 18.71
N ASN A 295 -12.18 11.44 17.44
CA ASN A 295 -12.20 12.40 16.33
C ASN A 295 -13.61 12.62 15.74
N GLN A 296 -14.54 11.68 15.93
CA GLN A 296 -15.96 11.87 15.56
C GLN A 296 -16.69 12.86 16.47
N ASN A 297 -16.16 13.11 17.65
CA ASN A 297 -16.71 14.05 18.63
C ASN A 297 -16.09 15.46 18.57
N ARG A 298 -15.32 15.76 17.55
CA ARG A 298 -14.73 17.08 17.28
C ARG A 298 -15.30 17.68 16.01
#